data_a77a6613568c0afded05a99a47e2036a
#
_entry.id   a77a6613568c0afded05a99a47e2036a
#
_cell.length_a   1.000
_cell.length_b   1.000
_cell.length_c   1.000
_cell.angle_alpha   90.00
_cell.angle_beta   90.00
_cell.angle_gamma   90.00
#
_symmetry.space_group_name_H-M   'P 1'
#
loop_
_entity.id
_entity.type
_entity.pdbx_description
1 polymer ?
#
loop_
_entity_poly.entity_id
_entity_poly.type
_entity_poly.pdbx_seq_one_letter_code
_entity_poly.pdbx_strand_id
1 'polypeptide(L)'
;MKRLRILTFLACLIPFVALVSKVVQNDLGPDPAKELALLTGEWAIRFLLLALAMTPLRQLSGRVEFAQRRRMIGLFALFYASVHFLVWVVFLLGLQWGAILEEVVERPYITVGFSSFVILIALGVTSPRAMVRRLGKNWRRLHRLVYVAGVLAVVHLVWIVRTDLSQALVYGAILAALLGWRVISARSRARGTA
;
A
#
# COMPACT_ATOMS: atom_id res chain seq x y z
N MET A 1 -16.09 -18.06 10.59
CA MET A 1 -14.97 -17.57 9.71
C MET A 1 -15.45 -16.77 8.49
N LYS A 2 -16.47 -17.21 7.74
CA LYS A 2 -16.99 -16.47 6.55
C LYS A 2 -17.49 -15.05 6.92
N ARG A 3 -18.34 -14.90 7.95
CA ARG A 3 -18.88 -13.60 8.40
C ARG A 3 -17.78 -12.56 8.70
N LEU A 4 -16.73 -12.97 9.41
CA LEU A 4 -15.65 -12.06 9.79
C LEU A 4 -14.79 -11.62 8.58
N ARG A 5 -14.68 -12.45 7.54
CA ARG A 5 -14.04 -12.09 6.27
C ARG A 5 -14.87 -11.06 5.50
N ILE A 6 -16.18 -11.24 5.45
CA ILE A 6 -17.10 -10.29 4.82
C ILE A 6 -17.05 -8.95 5.55
N LEU A 7 -17.15 -8.95 6.89
CA LEU A 7 -17.03 -7.73 7.67
C LEU A 7 -15.72 -6.99 7.43
N THR A 8 -14.58 -7.71 7.39
CA THR A 8 -13.29 -7.07 7.08
C THR A 8 -13.27 -6.49 5.67
N PHE A 9 -13.85 -7.17 4.67
CA PHE A 9 -13.94 -6.67 3.30
C PHE A 9 -14.78 -5.39 3.24
N LEU A 10 -15.96 -5.38 3.87
CA LEU A 10 -16.83 -4.20 3.94
C LEU A 10 -16.14 -3.04 4.67
N ALA A 11 -15.48 -3.32 5.80
CA ALA A 11 -14.70 -2.31 6.51
C ALA A 11 -13.59 -1.69 5.65
N CYS A 12 -12.92 -2.49 4.82
CA CYS A 12 -11.91 -1.98 3.89
C CYS A 12 -12.49 -1.14 2.74
N LEU A 13 -13.79 -1.26 2.43
CA LEU A 13 -14.47 -0.43 1.43
C LEU A 13 -14.99 0.90 2.00
N ILE A 14 -15.15 1.03 3.33
CA ILE A 14 -15.69 2.25 3.95
C ILE A 14 -14.93 3.51 3.49
N PRO A 15 -13.58 3.54 3.49
CA PRO A 15 -12.87 4.72 3.02
C PRO A 15 -13.16 5.08 1.56
N PHE A 16 -13.34 4.09 0.71
CA PHE A 16 -13.67 4.33 -0.71
C PHE A 16 -15.06 4.95 -0.85
N VAL A 17 -16.05 4.43 -0.13
CA VAL A 17 -17.39 5.00 -0.11
C VAL A 17 -17.38 6.44 0.44
N ALA A 18 -16.60 6.71 1.49
CA ALA A 18 -16.43 8.05 2.03
C ALA A 18 -15.78 9.01 1.01
N LEU A 19 -14.76 8.56 0.26
CA LEU A 19 -14.13 9.33 -0.81
C LEU A 19 -15.13 9.68 -1.93
N VAL A 20 -15.91 8.68 -2.38
CA VAL A 20 -16.96 8.91 -3.39
C VAL A 20 -18.01 9.90 -2.87
N SER A 21 -18.42 9.77 -1.60
CA SER A 21 -19.36 10.71 -0.98
C SER A 21 -18.83 12.14 -0.98
N LYS A 22 -17.55 12.37 -0.64
CA LYS A 22 -16.91 13.69 -0.70
C LYS A 22 -16.92 14.27 -2.11
N VAL A 23 -16.63 13.44 -3.14
CA VAL A 23 -16.69 13.86 -4.55
C VAL A 23 -18.10 14.30 -4.93
N VAL A 24 -19.12 13.50 -4.60
CA VAL A 24 -20.53 13.78 -4.94
C VAL A 24 -21.05 15.05 -4.24
N GLN A 25 -20.58 15.29 -3.00
CA GLN A 25 -21.00 16.45 -2.20
C GLN A 25 -20.17 17.70 -2.49
N ASN A 26 -19.19 17.64 -3.42
CA ASN A 26 -18.22 18.72 -3.67
C ASN A 26 -17.49 19.17 -2.38
N ASP A 27 -17.22 18.25 -1.45
CA ASP A 27 -16.55 18.48 -0.16
C ASP A 27 -15.06 18.12 -0.24
N LEU A 28 -14.37 18.59 -1.28
CA LEU A 28 -12.92 18.36 -1.49
C LEU A 28 -12.11 19.67 -1.40
N GLY A 29 -12.75 20.78 -0.99
CA GLY A 29 -12.08 22.07 -0.84
C GLY A 29 -11.73 22.76 -2.18
N PRO A 30 -10.79 23.74 -2.14
CA PRO A 30 -10.51 24.60 -3.28
C PRO A 30 -9.74 23.91 -4.43
N ASP A 31 -9.04 22.83 -4.16
CA ASP A 31 -8.30 22.03 -5.16
C ASP A 31 -8.72 20.55 -5.07
N PRO A 32 -9.88 20.20 -5.64
CA PRO A 32 -10.45 18.85 -5.50
C PRO A 32 -9.57 17.75 -6.07
N ALA A 33 -8.85 18.02 -7.16
CA ALA A 33 -7.99 17.04 -7.82
C ALA A 33 -6.80 16.66 -6.94
N LYS A 34 -6.15 17.65 -6.35
CA LYS A 34 -5.03 17.48 -5.45
C LYS A 34 -5.45 16.80 -4.15
N GLU A 35 -6.56 17.25 -3.56
CA GLU A 35 -7.08 16.68 -2.32
C GLU A 35 -7.46 15.19 -2.51
N LEU A 36 -8.13 14.85 -3.61
CA LEU A 36 -8.48 13.48 -3.94
C LEU A 36 -7.24 12.61 -4.16
N ALA A 37 -6.20 13.16 -4.81
CA ALA A 37 -4.93 12.46 -4.98
C ALA A 37 -4.26 12.18 -3.62
N LEU A 38 -4.20 13.17 -2.73
CA LEU A 38 -3.64 12.98 -1.38
C LEU A 38 -4.41 11.93 -0.58
N LEU A 39 -5.73 12.05 -0.49
CA LEU A 39 -6.58 11.11 0.26
C LEU A 39 -6.47 9.66 -0.24
N THR A 40 -6.47 9.45 -1.56
CA THR A 40 -6.33 8.12 -2.14
C THR A 40 -4.95 7.53 -1.92
N GLY A 41 -3.89 8.34 -2.01
CA GLY A 41 -2.51 7.93 -1.69
C GLY A 41 -2.34 7.57 -0.21
N GLU A 42 -2.93 8.33 0.69
CA GLU A 42 -2.92 8.04 2.13
C GLU A 42 -3.60 6.69 2.45
N TRP A 43 -4.73 6.39 1.84
CA TRP A 43 -5.37 5.10 2.05
C TRP A 43 -4.55 3.95 1.47
N ALA A 44 -3.87 4.14 0.34
CA ALA A 44 -2.97 3.14 -0.22
C ALA A 44 -1.84 2.78 0.76
N ILE A 45 -1.16 3.80 1.34
CA ILE A 45 -0.07 3.56 2.30
C ILE A 45 -0.59 2.98 3.62
N ARG A 46 -1.74 3.43 4.13
CA ARG A 46 -2.38 2.87 5.34
C ARG A 46 -2.66 1.37 5.19
N PHE A 47 -3.24 0.95 4.07
CA PHE A 47 -3.49 -0.48 3.81
C PHE A 47 -2.20 -1.27 3.58
N LEU A 48 -1.19 -0.67 2.98
CA LEU A 48 0.13 -1.30 2.81
C LEU A 48 0.79 -1.56 4.17
N LEU A 49 0.83 -0.56 5.05
CA LEU A 49 1.35 -0.69 6.40
C LEU A 49 0.54 -1.68 7.23
N LEU A 50 -0.79 -1.65 7.13
CA LEU A 50 -1.67 -2.61 7.79
C LEU A 50 -1.39 -4.05 7.31
N ALA A 51 -1.18 -4.27 6.01
CA ALA A 51 -0.82 -5.58 5.47
C ALA A 51 0.54 -6.08 6.02
N LEU A 52 1.49 -5.16 6.20
CA LEU A 52 2.78 -5.46 6.83
C LEU A 52 2.62 -5.75 8.33
N ALA A 53 1.73 -5.07 9.04
CA ALA A 53 1.46 -5.26 10.46
C ALA A 53 0.79 -6.61 10.77
N MET A 54 0.12 -7.26 9.81
CA MET A 54 -0.56 -8.54 10.05
C MET A 54 0.37 -9.65 10.55
N THR A 55 1.65 -9.60 10.22
CA THR A 55 2.63 -10.62 10.67
C THR A 55 3.04 -10.42 12.13
N PRO A 56 3.50 -9.23 12.57
CA PRO A 56 3.77 -9.00 13.99
C PRO A 56 2.51 -9.16 14.85
N LEU A 57 1.34 -8.69 14.40
CA LEU A 57 0.08 -8.88 15.14
C LEU A 57 -0.25 -10.37 15.38
N ARG A 58 -0.05 -11.22 14.37
CA ARG A 58 -0.18 -12.67 14.55
C ARG A 58 0.82 -13.22 15.56
N GLN A 59 2.07 -12.78 15.49
CA GLN A 59 3.13 -13.29 16.36
C GLN A 59 2.92 -12.90 17.84
N LEU A 60 2.44 -11.67 18.07
CA LEU A 60 2.17 -11.16 19.42
C LEU A 60 0.89 -11.71 20.03
N SER A 61 -0.18 -11.82 19.22
CA SER A 61 -1.50 -12.22 19.72
C SER A 61 -1.78 -13.73 19.64
N GLY A 62 -0.96 -14.48 18.89
CA GLY A 62 -1.21 -15.90 18.59
C GLY A 62 -2.37 -16.15 17.62
N ARG A 63 -3.13 -15.11 17.24
CA ARG A 63 -4.35 -15.25 16.44
C ARG A 63 -4.06 -15.48 14.97
N VAL A 64 -4.50 -16.60 14.42
CA VAL A 64 -4.29 -17.00 13.01
C VAL A 64 -5.08 -16.16 12.02
N GLU A 65 -6.14 -15.47 12.47
CA GLU A 65 -6.99 -14.62 11.67
C GLU A 65 -6.24 -13.48 10.99
N PHE A 66 -5.23 -12.92 11.64
CA PHE A 66 -4.38 -11.88 11.06
C PHE A 66 -3.64 -12.37 9.81
N ALA A 67 -3.09 -13.60 9.86
CA ALA A 67 -2.41 -14.17 8.70
C ALA A 67 -3.38 -14.44 7.53
N GLN A 68 -4.60 -14.89 7.83
CA GLN A 68 -5.62 -15.20 6.82
C GLN A 68 -6.11 -13.95 6.08
N ARG A 69 -6.14 -12.77 6.76
CA ARG A 69 -6.60 -11.50 6.19
C ARG A 69 -5.49 -10.72 5.49
N ARG A 70 -4.21 -11.02 5.77
CA ARG A 70 -3.07 -10.29 5.20
C ARG A 70 -3.15 -10.14 3.68
N ARG A 71 -3.54 -11.22 2.96
CA ARG A 71 -3.69 -11.18 1.51
C ARG A 71 -4.78 -10.20 1.07
N MET A 72 -5.94 -10.23 1.71
CA MET A 72 -7.06 -9.34 1.39
C MET A 72 -6.67 -7.88 1.62
N ILE A 73 -6.07 -7.57 2.77
CA ILE A 73 -5.62 -6.22 3.11
C ILE A 73 -4.54 -5.74 2.12
N GLY A 74 -3.60 -6.61 1.71
CA GLY A 74 -2.61 -6.28 0.68
C GLY A 74 -3.22 -6.01 -0.70
N LEU A 75 -4.31 -6.70 -1.06
CA LEU A 75 -5.06 -6.41 -2.28
C LEU A 75 -5.83 -5.07 -2.19
N PHE A 76 -6.29 -4.68 -1.00
CA PHE A 76 -6.84 -3.34 -0.79
C PHE A 76 -5.77 -2.24 -0.89
N ALA A 77 -4.53 -2.50 -0.47
CA ALA A 77 -3.43 -1.57 -0.72
C ALA A 77 -3.23 -1.34 -2.23
N LEU A 78 -3.23 -2.41 -3.04
CA LEU A 78 -3.18 -2.29 -4.51
C LEU A 78 -4.42 -1.58 -5.06
N PHE A 79 -5.62 -1.88 -4.56
CA PHE A 79 -6.85 -1.23 -5.00
C PHE A 79 -6.78 0.30 -4.81
N TYR A 80 -6.41 0.77 -3.61
CA TYR A 80 -6.27 2.21 -3.34
C TYR A 80 -5.12 2.84 -4.11
N ALA A 81 -4.00 2.14 -4.31
CA ALA A 81 -2.92 2.59 -5.16
C ALA A 81 -3.35 2.73 -6.64
N SER A 82 -4.22 1.82 -7.12
CA SER A 82 -4.79 1.91 -8.46
C SER A 82 -5.76 3.09 -8.59
N VAL A 83 -6.60 3.32 -7.58
CA VAL A 83 -7.47 4.51 -7.54
C VAL A 83 -6.64 5.79 -7.52
N HIS A 84 -5.57 5.86 -6.70
CA HIS A 84 -4.64 6.98 -6.66
C HIS A 84 -3.98 7.25 -8.03
N PHE A 85 -3.51 6.21 -8.69
CA PHE A 85 -2.94 6.31 -10.03
C PHE A 85 -3.96 6.83 -11.05
N LEU A 86 -5.20 6.31 -11.01
CA LEU A 86 -6.27 6.78 -11.89
C LEU A 86 -6.65 8.23 -11.63
N VAL A 87 -6.70 8.67 -10.37
CA VAL A 87 -6.93 10.07 -10.00
C VAL A 87 -5.85 10.96 -10.60
N TRP A 88 -4.59 10.56 -10.52
CA TRP A 88 -3.48 11.29 -11.13
C TRP A 88 -3.63 11.38 -12.66
N VAL A 89 -3.92 10.27 -13.34
CA VAL A 89 -4.08 10.25 -14.81
C VAL A 89 -5.28 11.07 -15.27
N VAL A 90 -6.42 10.95 -14.58
CA VAL A 90 -7.68 11.58 -15.01
C VAL A 90 -7.72 13.05 -14.65
N PHE A 91 -7.41 13.41 -13.41
CA PHE A 91 -7.63 14.77 -12.91
C PHE A 91 -6.38 15.64 -12.95
N LEU A 92 -5.18 15.09 -12.81
CA LEU A 92 -3.95 15.88 -12.82
C LEU A 92 -3.28 15.91 -14.19
N LEU A 93 -3.34 14.82 -14.96
CA LEU A 93 -2.83 14.76 -16.34
C LEU A 93 -3.90 15.02 -17.41
N GLY A 94 -5.19 15.13 -17.05
CA GLY A 94 -6.28 15.37 -18.01
C GLY A 94 -6.38 14.30 -19.10
N LEU A 95 -6.12 13.03 -18.78
CA LEU A 95 -6.12 11.87 -19.71
C LEU A 95 -5.07 11.96 -20.85
N GLN A 96 -4.02 12.75 -20.67
CA GLN A 96 -2.93 12.84 -21.63
C GLN A 96 -2.01 11.60 -21.50
N TRP A 97 -2.40 10.49 -22.11
CA TRP A 97 -1.70 9.21 -21.99
C TRP A 97 -0.23 9.27 -22.43
N GLY A 98 0.09 10.09 -23.45
CA GLY A 98 1.45 10.33 -23.90
C GLY A 98 2.34 11.01 -22.86
N ALA A 99 1.77 11.84 -22.00
CA ALA A 99 2.49 12.56 -20.95
C ALA A 99 2.86 11.68 -19.76
N ILE A 100 2.24 10.50 -19.60
CA ILE A 100 2.52 9.60 -18.44
C ILE A 100 3.99 9.24 -18.39
N LEU A 101 4.57 8.82 -19.52
CA LEU A 101 5.97 8.37 -19.57
C LEU A 101 6.92 9.55 -19.34
N GLU A 102 6.63 10.69 -19.93
CA GLU A 102 7.39 11.94 -19.75
C GLU A 102 7.39 12.38 -18.28
N GLU A 103 6.21 12.50 -17.67
CA GLU A 103 6.06 12.86 -16.25
C GLU A 103 6.78 11.86 -15.30
N VAL A 104 6.71 10.57 -15.61
CA VAL A 104 7.41 9.55 -14.82
C VAL A 104 8.92 9.69 -14.93
N VAL A 105 9.46 10.06 -16.09
CA VAL A 105 10.92 10.21 -16.31
C VAL A 105 11.43 11.54 -15.76
N GLU A 106 10.69 12.62 -15.98
CA GLU A 106 11.15 13.97 -15.63
C GLU A 106 11.00 14.30 -14.15
N ARG A 107 10.05 13.64 -13.45
CA ARG A 107 9.77 13.93 -12.03
C ARG A 107 10.17 12.77 -11.12
N PRO A 108 11.32 12.85 -10.45
CA PRO A 108 11.82 11.75 -9.62
C PRO A 108 10.86 11.26 -8.55
N TYR A 109 10.04 12.14 -7.97
CA TYR A 109 9.03 11.74 -6.99
C TYR A 109 7.93 10.88 -7.60
N ILE A 110 7.53 11.14 -8.87
CA ILE A 110 6.57 10.30 -9.61
C ILE A 110 7.21 8.95 -9.94
N THR A 111 8.46 8.93 -10.40
CA THR A 111 9.22 7.69 -10.68
C THR A 111 9.20 6.75 -9.48
N VAL A 112 9.45 7.27 -8.28
CA VAL A 112 9.49 6.48 -7.04
C VAL A 112 8.10 5.94 -6.70
N GLY A 113 7.05 6.78 -6.78
CA GLY A 113 5.68 6.35 -6.55
C GLY A 113 5.20 5.31 -7.56
N PHE A 114 5.50 5.54 -8.85
CA PHE A 114 5.17 4.63 -9.94
C PHE A 114 5.91 3.29 -9.80
N SER A 115 7.18 3.30 -9.40
CA SER A 115 7.93 2.07 -9.10
C SER A 115 7.30 1.26 -7.97
N SER A 116 6.84 1.91 -6.90
CA SER A 116 6.09 1.27 -5.83
C SER A 116 4.81 0.63 -6.35
N PHE A 117 4.06 1.34 -7.19
CA PHE A 117 2.81 0.87 -7.79
C PHE A 117 3.04 -0.35 -8.68
N VAL A 118 4.05 -0.35 -9.55
CA VAL A 118 4.42 -1.51 -10.40
C VAL A 118 4.75 -2.74 -9.56
N ILE A 119 5.49 -2.56 -8.46
CA ILE A 119 5.74 -3.66 -7.52
C ILE A 119 4.42 -4.18 -6.94
N LEU A 120 3.51 -3.31 -6.49
CA LEU A 120 2.22 -3.73 -5.95
C LEU A 120 1.38 -4.49 -6.97
N ILE A 121 1.38 -4.08 -8.26
CA ILE A 121 0.73 -4.82 -9.35
C ILE A 121 1.32 -6.22 -9.45
N ALA A 122 2.64 -6.36 -9.51
CA ALA A 122 3.31 -7.66 -9.60
C ALA A 122 2.93 -8.57 -8.43
N LEU A 123 2.86 -8.03 -7.20
CA LEU A 123 2.44 -8.76 -6.01
C LEU A 123 0.96 -9.15 -6.07
N GLY A 124 0.09 -8.27 -6.58
CA GLY A 124 -1.34 -8.52 -6.73
C GLY A 124 -1.63 -9.63 -7.75
N VAL A 125 -1.05 -9.53 -8.95
CA VAL A 125 -1.19 -10.52 -10.02
C VAL A 125 -0.67 -11.90 -9.60
N THR A 126 0.41 -11.95 -8.81
CA THR A 126 0.99 -13.21 -8.31
C THR A 126 0.39 -13.70 -6.98
N SER A 127 -0.63 -13.01 -6.47
CA SER A 127 -1.34 -13.35 -5.23
C SER A 127 -2.26 -14.59 -5.32
N PRO A 128 -2.90 -14.97 -6.46
CA PRO A 128 -3.76 -16.15 -6.55
C PRO A 128 -3.04 -17.46 -6.20
N ARG A 129 -3.78 -18.42 -5.63
CA ARG A 129 -3.21 -19.74 -5.24
C ARG A 129 -2.54 -20.48 -6.40
N ALA A 130 -3.06 -20.31 -7.63
CA ALA A 130 -2.45 -20.89 -8.83
C ALA A 130 -1.04 -20.36 -9.06
N MET A 131 -0.83 -19.04 -8.92
CA MET A 131 0.47 -18.39 -9.06
C MET A 131 1.43 -18.78 -7.93
N VAL A 132 0.93 -18.90 -6.69
CA VAL A 132 1.75 -19.40 -5.56
C VAL A 132 2.31 -20.79 -5.86
N ARG A 133 1.48 -21.70 -6.40
CA ARG A 133 1.92 -23.06 -6.81
C ARG A 133 2.90 -22.99 -7.96
N ARG A 134 2.61 -22.19 -9.01
CA ARG A 134 3.44 -22.05 -10.21
C ARG A 134 4.82 -21.49 -9.91
N LEU A 135 4.92 -20.46 -9.07
CA LEU A 135 6.18 -19.78 -8.73
C LEU A 135 6.99 -20.48 -7.62
N GLY A 136 6.35 -21.30 -6.80
CA GLY A 136 7.01 -22.06 -5.74
C GLY A 136 7.90 -21.21 -4.83
N LYS A 137 9.20 -21.53 -4.76
CA LYS A 137 10.18 -20.80 -3.94
C LYS A 137 10.37 -19.34 -4.38
N ASN A 138 10.23 -19.05 -5.69
CA ASN A 138 10.38 -17.71 -6.24
C ASN A 138 9.25 -16.77 -5.80
N TRP A 139 8.07 -17.32 -5.51
CA TRP A 139 6.96 -16.52 -4.97
C TRP A 139 7.36 -15.76 -3.69
N ARG A 140 8.05 -16.44 -2.77
CA ARG A 140 8.49 -15.80 -1.52
C ARG A 140 9.54 -14.70 -1.78
N ARG A 141 10.44 -14.88 -2.77
CA ARG A 141 11.43 -13.87 -3.15
C ARG A 141 10.74 -12.64 -3.72
N LEU A 142 9.81 -12.83 -4.67
CA LEU A 142 9.02 -11.76 -5.28
C LEU A 142 8.22 -11.00 -4.21
N HIS A 143 7.51 -11.72 -3.32
CA HIS A 143 6.68 -11.07 -2.30
C HIS A 143 7.46 -10.37 -1.18
N ARG A 144 8.79 -10.49 -1.13
CA ARG A 144 9.64 -9.63 -0.29
C ARG A 144 9.75 -8.19 -0.83
N LEU A 145 9.48 -7.98 -2.12
CA LEU A 145 9.47 -6.64 -2.71
C LEU A 145 8.40 -5.74 -2.08
N VAL A 146 7.44 -6.27 -1.33
CA VAL A 146 6.51 -5.47 -0.53
C VAL A 146 7.22 -4.52 0.44
N TYR A 147 8.41 -4.88 0.93
CA TYR A 147 9.20 -4.01 1.79
C TYR A 147 9.80 -2.84 1.01
N VAL A 148 10.29 -3.13 -0.21
CA VAL A 148 10.78 -2.10 -1.13
C VAL A 148 9.64 -1.16 -1.51
N ALA A 149 8.47 -1.70 -1.87
CA ALA A 149 7.28 -0.89 -2.16
C ALA A 149 6.90 0.03 -0.99
N GLY A 150 6.98 -0.47 0.26
CA GLY A 150 6.71 0.34 1.45
C GLY A 150 7.70 1.50 1.61
N VAL A 151 9.00 1.25 1.40
CA VAL A 151 10.04 2.30 1.47
C VAL A 151 9.81 3.33 0.36
N LEU A 152 9.59 2.89 -0.88
CA LEU A 152 9.33 3.78 -2.02
C LEU A 152 8.06 4.62 -1.80
N ALA A 153 6.99 4.04 -1.23
CA ALA A 153 5.76 4.77 -0.93
C ALA A 153 6.00 5.88 0.12
N VAL A 154 6.78 5.61 1.16
CA VAL A 154 7.13 6.63 2.17
C VAL A 154 8.01 7.72 1.56
N VAL A 155 9.03 7.36 0.76
CA VAL A 155 9.90 8.34 0.08
C VAL A 155 9.08 9.22 -0.87
N HIS A 156 8.17 8.63 -1.65
CA HIS A 156 7.25 9.35 -2.51
C HIS A 156 6.40 10.37 -1.73
N LEU A 157 5.83 9.94 -0.59
CA LEU A 157 5.03 10.81 0.27
C LEU A 157 5.87 11.96 0.81
N VAL A 158 7.09 11.72 1.33
CA VAL A 158 8.00 12.76 1.83
C VAL A 158 8.29 13.82 0.77
N TRP A 159 8.44 13.44 -0.49
CA TRP A 159 8.72 14.38 -1.58
C TRP A 159 7.50 15.17 -2.03
N ILE A 160 6.29 14.63 -1.88
CA ILE A 160 5.04 15.33 -2.21
C ILE A 160 4.68 16.37 -1.14
N VAL A 161 4.82 15.98 0.14
CA VAL A 161 4.41 16.82 1.27
C VAL A 161 5.59 17.71 1.69
N ARG A 162 5.71 18.91 1.08
CA ARG A 162 6.85 19.82 1.30
C ARG A 162 6.73 20.68 2.55
N THR A 163 5.52 20.94 3.03
CA THR A 163 5.25 21.93 4.10
C THR A 163 4.97 21.29 5.46
N ASP A 164 4.32 20.13 5.50
CA ASP A 164 4.02 19.40 6.73
C ASP A 164 4.42 17.93 6.62
N LEU A 165 5.59 17.62 7.15
CA LEU A 165 6.15 16.26 7.16
C LEU A 165 5.56 15.36 8.26
N SER A 166 4.64 15.86 9.11
CA SER A 166 4.15 15.12 10.27
C SER A 166 3.59 13.75 9.92
N GLN A 167 2.73 13.68 8.91
CA GLN A 167 2.16 12.41 8.44
C GLN A 167 3.23 11.48 7.83
N ALA A 168 4.14 12.02 7.03
CA ALA A 168 5.20 11.25 6.40
C ALA A 168 6.14 10.64 7.45
N LEU A 169 6.46 11.39 8.52
CA LEU A 169 7.26 10.91 9.64
C LEU A 169 6.53 9.81 10.42
N VAL A 170 5.22 9.95 10.66
CA VAL A 170 4.42 8.91 11.33
C VAL A 170 4.42 7.61 10.52
N TYR A 171 4.14 7.66 9.21
CA TYR A 171 4.15 6.47 8.37
C TYR A 171 5.55 5.88 8.22
N GLY A 172 6.58 6.72 8.15
CA GLY A 172 7.98 6.31 8.15
C GLY A 172 8.38 5.58 9.45
N ALA A 173 8.00 6.12 10.60
CA ALA A 173 8.24 5.51 11.90
C ALA A 173 7.52 4.16 12.04
N ILE A 174 6.25 4.06 11.61
CA ILE A 174 5.50 2.80 11.60
C ILE A 174 6.20 1.78 10.70
N LEU A 175 6.61 2.18 9.48
CA LEU A 175 7.31 1.29 8.57
C LEU A 175 8.64 0.81 9.16
N ALA A 176 9.44 1.71 9.74
CA ALA A 176 10.71 1.39 10.38
C ALA A 176 10.51 0.40 11.54
N ALA A 177 9.51 0.60 12.39
CA ALA A 177 9.16 -0.33 13.47
C ALA A 177 8.77 -1.71 12.94
N LEU A 178 7.95 -1.79 11.87
CA LEU A 178 7.52 -3.03 11.26
C LEU A 178 8.67 -3.79 10.59
N LEU A 179 9.60 -3.10 9.94
CA LEU A 179 10.80 -3.69 9.34
C LEU A 179 11.80 -4.12 10.42
N GLY A 180 12.03 -3.29 11.44
CA GLY A 180 12.87 -3.62 12.60
C GLY A 180 12.39 -4.87 13.32
N TRP A 181 11.08 -4.98 13.58
CA TRP A 181 10.47 -6.18 14.14
C TRP A 181 10.82 -7.44 13.35
N ARG A 182 10.78 -7.37 12.02
CA ARG A 182 11.10 -8.52 11.15
C ARG A 182 12.54 -8.96 11.25
N VAL A 183 13.47 -7.99 11.31
CA VAL A 183 14.90 -8.27 11.46
C VAL A 183 15.17 -8.94 12.82
N ILE A 184 14.62 -8.38 13.90
CA ILE A 184 14.76 -8.92 15.25
C ILE A 184 14.17 -10.33 15.33
N SER A 185 12.92 -10.54 14.86
CA SER A 185 12.26 -11.83 14.87
C SER A 185 12.94 -12.88 13.99
N ALA A 186 13.64 -12.49 12.93
CA ALA A 186 14.42 -13.40 12.11
C ALA A 186 15.70 -13.85 12.85
N ARG A 187 16.40 -12.92 13.52
CA ARG A 187 17.61 -13.20 14.30
C ARG A 187 17.32 -14.10 15.51
N SER A 188 16.22 -13.84 16.23
CA SER A 188 15.84 -14.66 17.38
C SER A 188 15.56 -16.12 17.00
N ARG A 189 14.91 -16.34 15.84
CA ARG A 189 14.66 -17.70 15.34
C ARG A 189 15.95 -18.43 14.93
N ALA A 190 16.88 -17.72 14.31
CA ALA A 190 18.17 -18.33 13.93
C ALA A 190 19.01 -18.74 15.16
N ARG A 191 18.91 -18.01 16.29
CA ARG A 191 19.60 -18.33 17.54
C ARG A 191 18.97 -19.50 18.31
N GLY A 192 17.65 -19.70 18.17
CA GLY A 192 16.94 -20.79 18.86
C GLY A 192 17.03 -22.16 18.15
N THR A 193 17.65 -22.23 16.98
CA THR A 193 17.90 -23.46 16.19
C THR A 193 19.37 -23.89 16.17
N ALA A 194 20.25 -23.16 16.84
CA ALA A 194 21.65 -23.50 17.10
C ALA A 194 21.83 -24.01 18.51
#